data_adec0e89217fc5b05945b94885baf0c7
#
_entry.id   adec0e89217fc5b05945b94885baf0c7
#
_cell.length_a   1.000
_cell.length_b   1.000
_cell.length_c   1.000
_cell.angle_alpha   90.00
_cell.angle_beta   90.00
_cell.angle_gamma   90.00
#
_symmetry.space_group_name_H-M   'P 1'
#
loop_
_entity.id
_entity.type
_entity.pdbx_description
1 polymer ?
#
loop_
_entity_poly.entity_id
_entity_poly.type
_entity_poly.pdbx_seq_one_letter_code
_entity_poly.pdbx_strand_id
1 'polypeptide(L)'
;MSHLSDAGFWDLVHIARRPIVASHSNARAVCPHRRNLTDDQFRAIRDSGGVVGLNLYLHFVGQPTMDALVAHVEHFLALDGEKTLCLGGDLDGCEALAAGMTGMQDVPKLYEALKARGYSDALLEDIFWNNLRRLI
;
A
#
# COMPACT_ATOMS: atom_id res chain seq x y z
N MET A 1 -11.54 0.65 -2.14
CA MET A 1 -11.85 -0.78 -1.86
C MET A 1 -11.36 -1.31 -0.52
N SER A 2 -10.65 -0.54 0.27
CA SER A 2 -9.91 -1.01 1.48
C SER A 2 -10.77 -1.63 2.60
N HIS A 3 -12.10 -1.51 2.56
CA HIS A 3 -13.01 -2.05 3.56
C HIS A 3 -13.92 -3.19 3.07
N LEU A 4 -13.73 -3.67 1.85
CA LEU A 4 -14.54 -4.77 1.32
C LEU A 4 -14.10 -6.12 1.88
N SER A 5 -15.06 -7.04 2.00
CA SER A 5 -14.75 -8.47 2.16
C SER A 5 -14.11 -9.02 0.87
N ASP A 6 -13.47 -10.19 0.95
CA ASP A 6 -12.88 -10.81 -0.24
C ASP A 6 -13.93 -11.06 -1.34
N ALA A 7 -15.15 -11.51 -0.97
CA ALA A 7 -16.24 -11.67 -1.93
C ALA A 7 -16.65 -10.35 -2.57
N GLY A 8 -16.91 -9.31 -1.76
CA GLY A 8 -17.27 -7.98 -2.27
C GLY A 8 -16.17 -7.33 -3.10
N PHE A 9 -14.91 -7.68 -2.84
CA PHE A 9 -13.79 -7.24 -3.67
C PHE A 9 -13.94 -7.81 -5.09
N TRP A 10 -14.16 -9.12 -5.22
CA TRP A 10 -14.28 -9.76 -6.53
C TRP A 10 -15.56 -9.35 -7.28
N ASP A 11 -16.66 -9.14 -6.57
CA ASP A 11 -17.88 -8.59 -7.16
C ASP A 11 -17.60 -7.21 -7.79
N LEU A 12 -16.86 -6.35 -7.08
CA LEU A 12 -16.48 -5.05 -7.63
C LEU A 12 -15.54 -5.16 -8.82
N VAL A 13 -14.54 -6.06 -8.78
CA VAL A 13 -13.62 -6.29 -9.91
C VAL A 13 -14.39 -6.67 -11.17
N HIS A 14 -15.41 -7.53 -11.07
CA HIS A 14 -16.20 -7.97 -12.22
C HIS A 14 -17.02 -6.86 -12.89
N ILE A 15 -17.44 -5.84 -12.14
CA ILE A 15 -18.28 -4.75 -12.66
C ILE A 15 -17.51 -3.46 -12.91
N ALA A 16 -16.30 -3.32 -12.40
CA ALA A 16 -15.50 -2.10 -12.53
C ALA A 16 -15.19 -1.79 -13.99
N ARG A 17 -15.40 -0.55 -14.41
CA ARG A 17 -15.12 -0.01 -15.74
C ARG A 17 -13.96 0.98 -15.75
N ARG A 18 -13.40 1.28 -14.59
CA ARG A 18 -12.33 2.26 -14.40
C ARG A 18 -11.26 1.66 -13.47
N PRO A 19 -10.06 2.24 -13.42
CA PRO A 19 -9.02 1.83 -12.49
C PRO A 19 -9.53 1.72 -11.06
N ILE A 20 -9.15 0.65 -10.38
CA ILE A 20 -9.60 0.34 -9.02
C ILE A 20 -8.63 0.99 -8.02
N VAL A 21 -9.16 1.65 -7.01
CA VAL A 21 -8.35 2.26 -5.94
C VAL A 21 -8.60 1.55 -4.62
N ALA A 22 -7.55 0.98 -4.03
CA ALA A 22 -7.51 0.61 -2.62
C ALA A 22 -6.72 1.69 -1.88
N SER A 23 -7.42 2.61 -1.22
CA SER A 23 -6.82 3.83 -0.68
C SER A 23 -5.80 3.58 0.45
N HIS A 24 -5.96 2.48 1.22
CA HIS A 24 -5.10 2.12 2.36
C HIS A 24 -5.17 0.61 2.63
N SER A 25 -4.25 -0.17 2.06
CA SER A 25 -4.22 -1.63 2.19
C SER A 25 -2.80 -2.17 2.06
N ASN A 26 -2.48 -3.17 2.86
CA ASN A 26 -1.17 -3.81 2.91
C ASN A 26 -1.19 -5.23 2.32
N ALA A 27 -0.06 -5.92 2.31
CA ALA A 27 0.08 -7.28 1.79
C ALA A 27 -0.30 -8.32 2.85
N ARG A 28 -1.26 -9.20 2.55
CA ARG A 28 -1.67 -10.29 3.45
C ARG A 28 -0.59 -11.35 3.62
N ALA A 29 0.26 -11.52 2.62
CA ALA A 29 1.40 -12.43 2.69
C ALA A 29 2.45 -11.99 3.73
N VAL A 30 2.59 -10.69 3.99
CA VAL A 30 3.50 -10.14 4.99
C VAL A 30 2.86 -10.11 6.38
N CYS A 31 1.61 -9.65 6.47
CA CYS A 31 0.83 -9.65 7.70
C CYS A 31 -0.54 -10.28 7.43
N PRO A 32 -0.84 -11.49 7.97
CA PRO A 32 -2.04 -12.26 7.63
C PRO A 32 -3.30 -11.69 8.28
N HIS A 33 -3.54 -10.41 8.11
CA HIS A 33 -4.73 -9.73 8.56
C HIS A 33 -5.78 -9.68 7.44
N ARG A 34 -7.06 -9.93 7.76
CA ARG A 34 -8.16 -9.98 6.78
C ARG A 34 -8.37 -8.68 5.97
N ARG A 35 -7.93 -7.55 6.52
CA ARG A 35 -7.98 -6.23 5.87
C ARG A 35 -6.89 -6.03 4.82
N ASN A 36 -5.84 -6.85 4.87
CA ASN A 36 -4.76 -6.82 3.90
C ASN A 36 -5.15 -7.58 2.63
N LEU A 37 -4.61 -7.15 1.51
CA LEU A 37 -4.88 -7.73 0.19
C LEU A 37 -4.11 -9.04 0.00
N THR A 38 -4.76 -10.01 -0.63
CA THR A 38 -4.05 -11.16 -1.20
C THR A 38 -3.27 -10.72 -2.44
N ASP A 39 -2.32 -11.54 -2.87
CA ASP A 39 -1.53 -11.27 -4.08
C ASP A 39 -2.42 -11.16 -5.32
N ASP A 40 -3.46 -12.00 -5.43
CA ASP A 40 -4.39 -11.96 -6.55
C ASP A 40 -5.26 -10.70 -6.53
N GLN A 41 -5.66 -10.23 -5.35
CA GLN A 41 -6.36 -8.96 -5.22
C GLN A 41 -5.46 -7.78 -5.63
N PHE A 42 -4.19 -7.80 -5.23
CA PHE A 42 -3.23 -6.79 -5.65
C PHE A 42 -3.04 -6.79 -7.18
N ARG A 43 -2.83 -7.98 -7.77
CA ARG A 43 -2.71 -8.12 -9.23
C ARG A 43 -3.95 -7.61 -9.96
N ALA A 44 -5.16 -7.91 -9.47
CA ALA A 44 -6.40 -7.41 -10.08
C ALA A 44 -6.48 -5.88 -10.08
N ILE A 45 -6.03 -5.22 -8.99
CA ILE A 45 -5.94 -3.75 -8.93
C ILE A 45 -4.89 -3.25 -9.92
N ARG A 46 -3.70 -3.83 -9.94
CA ARG A 46 -2.63 -3.50 -10.88
C ARG A 46 -3.10 -3.61 -12.33
N ASP A 47 -3.71 -4.71 -12.69
CA ASP A 47 -4.16 -5.02 -14.07
C ASP A 47 -5.32 -4.11 -14.50
N SER A 48 -6.08 -3.55 -13.55
CA SER A 48 -7.06 -2.50 -13.81
C SER A 48 -6.43 -1.12 -14.11
N GLY A 49 -5.11 -0.99 -13.98
CA GLY A 49 -4.41 0.30 -14.00
C GLY A 49 -4.60 1.14 -12.74
N GLY A 50 -5.07 0.52 -11.65
CA GLY A 50 -5.36 1.16 -10.38
C GLY A 50 -4.16 1.37 -9.47
N VAL A 51 -4.44 1.76 -8.21
CA VAL A 51 -3.41 1.95 -7.18
C VAL A 51 -3.83 1.36 -5.84
N VAL A 52 -2.80 1.00 -5.06
CA VAL A 52 -2.91 0.55 -3.68
C VAL A 52 -2.10 1.48 -2.80
N GLY A 53 -2.77 2.19 -1.91
CA GLY A 53 -2.14 3.03 -0.90
C GLY A 53 -1.66 2.21 0.28
N LEU A 54 -0.36 2.32 0.61
CA LEU A 54 0.23 1.67 1.78
C LEU A 54 -0.42 2.20 3.07
N ASN A 55 -0.94 1.31 3.91
CA ASN A 55 -1.54 1.65 5.20
C ASN A 55 -0.46 1.65 6.29
N LEU A 56 -0.45 2.66 7.13
CA LEU A 56 0.52 2.81 8.22
C LEU A 56 0.02 2.27 9.57
N TYR A 57 -1.21 1.77 9.64
CA TYR A 57 -1.78 1.23 10.88
C TYR A 57 -1.02 0.00 11.36
N LEU A 58 -0.56 0.05 12.62
CA LEU A 58 0.29 -0.98 13.23
C LEU A 58 -0.25 -2.40 13.05
N HIS A 59 -1.56 -2.61 13.27
CA HIS A 59 -2.15 -3.95 13.18
C HIS A 59 -2.17 -4.52 11.75
N PHE A 60 -2.11 -3.68 10.72
CA PHE A 60 -2.05 -4.12 9.33
C PHE A 60 -0.62 -4.25 8.82
N VAL A 61 0.32 -3.56 9.46
CA VAL A 61 1.76 -3.73 9.24
C VAL A 61 2.28 -4.98 9.95
N GLY A 62 1.76 -5.29 11.14
CA GLY A 62 2.03 -6.51 11.90
C GLY A 62 3.12 -6.37 12.95
N GLN A 63 4.15 -5.57 12.72
CA GLN A 63 5.23 -5.27 13.68
C GLN A 63 5.50 -3.77 13.74
N PRO A 64 5.92 -3.23 14.91
CA PRO A 64 6.12 -1.79 15.10
C PRO A 64 7.47 -1.29 14.54
N THR A 65 7.97 -1.87 13.45
CA THR A 65 9.29 -1.56 12.90
C THR A 65 9.20 -0.99 11.49
N MET A 66 10.18 -0.18 11.12
CA MET A 66 10.32 0.33 9.75
C MET A 66 10.54 -0.82 8.76
N ASP A 67 11.30 -1.85 9.15
CA ASP A 67 11.55 -3.02 8.31
C ASP A 67 10.25 -3.78 7.99
N ALA A 68 9.31 -3.88 8.92
CA ALA A 68 8.02 -4.48 8.66
C ALA A 68 7.21 -3.68 7.63
N LEU A 69 7.24 -2.35 7.72
CA LEU A 69 6.59 -1.48 6.75
C LEU A 69 7.23 -1.58 5.37
N VAL A 70 8.57 -1.58 5.32
CA VAL A 70 9.35 -1.79 4.09
C VAL A 70 9.04 -3.14 3.46
N ALA A 71 8.86 -4.20 4.25
CA ALA A 71 8.53 -5.53 3.73
C ALA A 71 7.23 -5.56 2.92
N HIS A 72 6.22 -4.77 3.28
CA HIS A 72 5.00 -4.63 2.48
C HIS A 72 5.27 -3.96 1.12
N VAL A 73 6.11 -2.93 1.11
CA VAL A 73 6.54 -2.26 -0.14
C VAL A 73 7.29 -3.26 -1.03
N GLU A 74 8.28 -3.95 -0.49
CA GLU A 74 9.09 -4.94 -1.21
C GLU A 74 8.23 -6.08 -1.77
N HIS A 75 7.25 -6.56 -1.00
CA HIS A 75 6.33 -7.59 -1.45
C HIS A 75 5.50 -7.12 -2.66
N PHE A 76 4.93 -5.93 -2.59
CA PHE A 76 4.17 -5.38 -3.72
C PHE A 76 5.03 -5.09 -4.94
N LEU A 77 6.27 -4.62 -4.75
CA LEU A 77 7.22 -4.45 -5.86
C LEU A 77 7.58 -5.79 -6.52
N ALA A 78 7.72 -6.87 -5.74
CA ALA A 78 7.93 -8.22 -6.27
C ALA A 78 6.74 -8.75 -7.09
N LEU A 79 5.58 -8.10 -7.02
CA LEU A 79 4.39 -8.36 -7.82
C LEU A 79 4.23 -7.36 -8.99
N ASP A 80 5.31 -6.77 -9.48
CA ASP A 80 5.33 -5.73 -10.53
C ASP A 80 4.50 -4.49 -10.15
N GLY A 81 4.63 -4.07 -8.88
CA GLY A 81 3.80 -3.01 -8.28
C GLY A 81 4.32 -1.59 -8.43
N GLU A 82 5.39 -1.33 -9.21
CA GLU A 82 6.06 -0.03 -9.30
C GLU A 82 5.11 1.11 -9.71
N LYS A 83 4.13 0.80 -10.55
CA LYS A 83 3.10 1.77 -11.01
C LYS A 83 1.78 1.67 -10.26
N THR A 84 1.70 0.78 -9.27
CA THR A 84 0.46 0.49 -8.53
C THR A 84 0.54 0.96 -7.09
N LEU A 85 1.71 0.81 -6.46
CA LEU A 85 1.88 1.19 -5.06
C LEU A 85 1.92 2.71 -4.90
N CYS A 86 1.20 3.22 -3.89
CA CYS A 86 1.29 4.62 -3.46
C CYS A 86 1.15 4.73 -1.93
N LEU A 87 1.14 5.94 -1.39
CA LEU A 87 0.88 6.18 0.03
C LEU A 87 -0.62 6.32 0.29
N GLY A 88 -1.11 5.66 1.34
CA GLY A 88 -2.49 5.73 1.78
C GLY A 88 -2.66 6.28 3.20
N GLY A 89 -1.71 6.00 4.07
CA GLY A 89 -1.60 6.52 5.42
C GLY A 89 -2.62 5.96 6.42
N ASP A 90 -3.89 6.30 6.26
CA ASP A 90 -4.97 6.02 7.22
C ASP A 90 -4.76 6.72 8.59
N LEU A 91 -4.17 7.92 8.57
CA LEU A 91 -3.60 8.57 9.75
C LEU A 91 -4.63 8.91 10.82
N ASP A 92 -5.82 9.35 10.42
CA ASP A 92 -6.91 9.70 11.34
C ASP A 92 -7.90 8.54 11.56
N GLY A 93 -7.68 7.43 10.88
CA GLY A 93 -8.53 6.23 10.93
C GLY A 93 -8.04 5.14 11.88
N CYS A 94 -6.93 5.38 12.63
CA CYS A 94 -6.33 4.36 13.48
C CYS A 94 -5.69 4.95 14.75
N GLU A 95 -5.57 4.12 15.79
CA GLU A 95 -5.07 4.53 17.11
C GLU A 95 -3.53 4.50 17.21
N ALA A 96 -2.86 3.76 16.34
CA ALA A 96 -1.42 3.54 16.41
C ALA A 96 -0.81 3.35 15.04
N LEU A 97 0.21 4.12 14.74
CA LEU A 97 1.01 4.00 13.51
C LEU A 97 2.22 3.10 13.72
N ALA A 98 2.62 2.40 12.66
CA ALA A 98 3.83 1.58 12.66
C ALA A 98 5.11 2.44 12.68
N ALA A 99 6.25 1.80 12.94
CA ALA A 99 7.57 2.39 12.85
C ALA A 99 7.81 3.63 13.73
N GLY A 100 7.05 3.78 14.83
CA GLY A 100 7.13 4.96 15.70
C GLY A 100 6.69 6.26 15.04
N MET A 101 5.94 6.16 13.96
CA MET A 101 5.35 7.33 13.30
C MET A 101 4.24 7.94 14.17
N THR A 102 4.09 9.25 14.07
CA THR A 102 3.07 10.02 14.79
C THR A 102 2.18 10.83 13.84
N GLY A 103 2.51 10.88 12.55
CA GLY A 103 1.75 11.60 11.54
C GLY A 103 2.52 11.77 10.23
N MET A 104 2.02 12.63 9.36
CA MET A 104 2.59 12.91 8.03
C MET A 104 4.04 13.38 8.07
N GLN A 105 4.45 14.08 9.14
CA GLN A 105 5.82 14.55 9.31
C GLN A 105 6.85 13.42 9.38
N ASP A 106 6.41 12.18 9.65
CA ASP A 106 7.28 11.01 9.76
C ASP A 106 7.36 10.19 8.46
N VAL A 107 6.53 10.48 7.48
CA VAL A 107 6.52 9.78 6.17
C VAL A 107 7.88 9.84 5.46
N PRO A 108 8.66 10.93 5.54
CA PRO A 108 10.02 10.96 4.99
C PRO A 108 10.94 9.86 5.55
N LYS A 109 10.69 9.35 6.75
CA LYS A 109 11.47 8.22 7.32
C LYS A 109 11.33 6.95 6.47
N LEU A 110 10.14 6.68 5.92
CA LEU A 110 9.93 5.56 5.00
C LEU A 110 10.67 5.78 3.67
N TYR A 111 10.64 7.00 3.13
CA TYR A 111 11.42 7.35 1.93
C TYR A 111 12.91 7.06 2.13
N GLU A 112 13.49 7.54 3.22
CA GLU A 112 14.90 7.33 3.53
C GLU A 112 15.23 5.84 3.77
N ALA A 113 14.33 5.09 4.42
CA ALA A 113 14.51 3.65 4.63
C ALA A 113 14.53 2.88 3.29
N LEU A 114 13.66 3.21 2.36
CA LEU A 114 13.63 2.61 1.02
C LEU A 114 14.86 3.03 0.20
N LYS A 115 15.28 4.28 0.28
CA LYS A 115 16.50 4.77 -0.37
C LYS A 115 17.74 4.03 0.16
N ALA A 116 17.83 3.80 1.46
CA ALA A 116 18.90 3.02 2.08
C ALA A 116 18.93 1.54 1.62
N ARG A 117 17.80 0.99 1.16
CA ARG A 117 17.69 -0.33 0.53
C ARG A 117 18.12 -0.35 -0.95
N GLY A 118 18.47 0.81 -1.52
CA GLY A 118 18.96 0.95 -2.89
C GLY A 118 17.88 1.21 -3.94
N TYR A 119 16.65 1.52 -3.54
CA TYR A 119 15.62 1.94 -4.48
C TYR A 119 15.95 3.32 -5.06
N SER A 120 15.70 3.50 -6.37
CA SER A 120 15.99 4.75 -7.06
C SER A 120 15.03 5.88 -6.68
N ASP A 121 15.52 7.11 -6.72
CA ASP A 121 14.67 8.29 -6.48
C ASP A 121 13.46 8.32 -7.43
N ALA A 122 13.63 7.93 -8.69
CA ALA A 122 12.54 7.88 -9.67
C ALA A 122 11.41 6.91 -9.24
N LEU A 123 11.75 5.73 -8.73
CA LEU A 123 10.75 4.79 -8.21
C LEU A 123 10.08 5.34 -6.94
N LEU A 124 10.85 5.95 -6.06
CA LEU A 124 10.30 6.54 -4.83
C LEU A 124 9.37 7.72 -5.14
N GLU A 125 9.72 8.58 -6.10
CA GLU A 125 8.82 9.63 -6.59
C GLU A 125 7.51 9.07 -7.17
N ASP A 126 7.58 7.95 -7.88
CA ASP A 126 6.37 7.27 -8.37
C ASP A 126 5.49 6.78 -7.21
N ILE A 127 6.06 6.11 -6.23
CA ILE A 127 5.33 5.58 -5.06
C ILE A 127 4.76 6.71 -4.20
N PHE A 128 5.57 7.72 -3.90
CA PHE A 128 5.18 8.79 -2.98
C PHE A 128 4.28 9.86 -3.61
N TRP A 129 4.26 9.95 -4.96
CA TRP A 129 3.57 11.03 -5.63
C TRP A 129 2.90 10.64 -6.96
N ASN A 130 3.66 10.19 -7.96
CA ASN A 130 3.20 10.13 -9.33
C ASN A 130 2.11 9.07 -9.57
N ASN A 131 2.18 7.91 -8.89
CA ASN A 131 1.22 6.81 -9.08
C ASN A 131 -0.20 7.23 -8.71
N LEU A 132 -0.39 7.94 -7.61
CA LEU A 132 -1.71 8.47 -7.25
C LEU A 132 -2.12 9.62 -8.16
N ARG A 133 -1.20 10.56 -8.45
CA ARG A 133 -1.45 11.75 -9.26
C ARG A 133 -1.98 11.43 -10.66
N ARG A 134 -1.54 10.34 -11.28
CA ARG A 134 -2.01 9.96 -12.63
C ARG A 134 -3.49 9.56 -12.69
N LEU A 135 -4.15 9.31 -11.55
CA LEU A 135 -5.55 8.92 -11.47
C LEU A 135 -6.49 10.10 -11.18
N ILE A 136 -5.94 11.24 -10.79
CA ILE A 136 -6.68 12.46 -10.46
C ILE A 136 -6.36 13.56 -11.46
#